data_93a7f9a4b0650cd67c904ee07ffb791d
#
_entry.id   93a7f9a4b0650cd67c904ee07ffb791d
#
_cell.length_a   1.000
_cell.length_b   1.000
_cell.length_c   1.000
_cell.angle_alpha   90.00
_cell.angle_beta   90.00
_cell.angle_gamma   90.00
#
_symmetry.space_group_name_H-M   'P 1'
#
loop_
_entity.id
_entity.type
_entity.pdbx_description
1 polymer ?
#
loop_
_entity_poly.entity_id
_entity_poly.type
_entity_poly.pdbx_seq_one_letter_code
_entity_poly.pdbx_strand_id
1 'polypeptide(L)'
;MLHSPGSIIIDFGELFNLNRSLPLRWYGLLTGLGFLAAFLVINSRASRPFKKDSEQIISEKKESWQITEIQKQNLFDLLFICFIGGIIGARLWYVILSWNYFAHNTNEILQIWQGGQSIQGGIFGGFVSALLVYQFKKSQNKLSDLPPFKNLADLIALGLPIGQAIGRWGNFFNNEAFGKPTQLPWAQFIPPEFRPEKYLGYTSFHPTFLYESIYMLLVFFFLLSLHQSITYQDKQKLNVLGLQLNLPFKISTGSLFPIYLILYSIGRFFLEFIRLDSLLIGSFPAAQIICLITIAFSIGILVFINSQQERN
;
A
#
# COMPACT_ATOMS: atom_id res chain seq x y z
N MET A 1 11.37 -7.60 24.76
CA MET A 1 11.19 -6.19 24.38
C MET A 1 11.96 -5.92 23.10
N LEU A 2 11.35 -5.23 22.13
CA LEU A 2 11.96 -4.89 20.84
C LEU A 2 12.67 -3.55 20.95
N HIS A 3 13.93 -3.47 20.55
CA HIS A 3 14.74 -2.25 20.54
C HIS A 3 15.07 -1.86 19.09
N SER A 4 14.79 -0.61 18.72
CA SER A 4 15.22 -0.08 17.42
C SER A 4 16.71 0.23 17.42
N PRO A 5 17.47 -0.17 16.38
CA PRO A 5 18.86 0.21 16.23
C PRO A 5 19.08 1.66 15.77
N GLY A 6 18.01 2.42 15.58
CA GLY A 6 18.04 3.79 15.04
C GLY A 6 17.62 3.87 13.58
N SER A 7 17.42 5.10 13.10
CA SER A 7 16.85 5.37 11.76
C SER A 7 17.88 5.35 10.63
N ILE A 8 19.17 5.51 10.93
CA ILE A 8 20.27 5.57 9.95
C ILE A 8 20.96 4.23 9.86
N ILE A 9 21.21 3.74 8.64
CA ILE A 9 21.98 2.52 8.36
C ILE A 9 23.46 2.89 8.25
N ILE A 10 23.77 3.84 7.36
CA ILE A 10 25.11 4.34 7.06
C ILE A 10 24.98 5.81 6.70
N ASP A 11 25.90 6.64 7.19
CA ASP A 11 26.08 8.00 6.67
C ASP A 11 27.29 8.02 5.74
N PHE A 12 27.03 8.11 4.44
CA PHE A 12 28.08 8.19 3.43
C PHE A 12 28.87 9.50 3.51
N GLY A 13 28.28 10.57 4.09
CA GLY A 13 28.99 11.80 4.36
C GLY A 13 30.16 11.58 5.34
N GLU A 14 29.92 10.87 6.44
CA GLU A 14 30.96 10.49 7.40
C GLU A 14 31.95 9.49 6.78
N LEU A 15 31.44 8.47 6.06
CA LEU A 15 32.28 7.42 5.48
C LEU A 15 33.31 7.97 4.46
N PHE A 16 32.92 8.97 3.66
CA PHE A 16 33.76 9.57 2.64
C PHE A 16 34.32 10.93 3.01
N ASN A 17 34.25 11.34 4.30
CA ASN A 17 34.71 12.63 4.81
C ASN A 17 34.19 13.84 3.99
N LEU A 18 32.91 13.82 3.62
CA LEU A 18 32.26 14.89 2.91
C LEU A 18 31.83 15.99 3.89
N ASN A 19 31.83 17.25 3.44
CA ASN A 19 31.37 18.39 4.25
C ASN A 19 29.84 18.45 4.47
N ARG A 20 29.15 17.31 4.25
CA ARG A 20 27.70 17.18 4.43
C ARG A 20 27.32 15.73 4.74
N SER A 21 26.30 15.55 5.57
CA SER A 21 25.70 14.26 5.87
C SER A 21 24.89 13.75 4.67
N LEU A 22 25.06 12.48 4.31
CA LEU A 22 24.31 11.75 3.29
C LEU A 22 23.80 10.42 3.88
N PRO A 23 22.81 10.46 4.79
CA PRO A 23 22.37 9.28 5.50
C PRO A 23 21.50 8.35 4.61
N LEU A 24 21.86 7.07 4.55
CA LEU A 24 20.97 6.01 4.11
C LEU A 24 20.08 5.62 5.28
N ARG A 25 18.78 5.85 5.16
CA ARG A 25 17.80 5.60 6.22
C ARG A 25 17.02 4.29 5.98
N TRP A 26 16.75 3.57 7.05
CA TRP A 26 15.92 2.36 7.01
C TRP A 26 14.56 2.60 6.38
N TYR A 27 13.91 3.72 6.68
CA TYR A 27 12.59 4.03 6.14
C TYR A 27 12.58 4.10 4.60
N GLY A 28 13.56 4.79 4.02
CA GLY A 28 13.69 4.89 2.56
C GLY A 28 14.00 3.54 1.92
N LEU A 29 14.92 2.76 2.49
CA LEU A 29 15.26 1.42 2.02
C LEU A 29 14.04 0.48 2.05
N LEU A 30 13.32 0.43 3.16
CA LEU A 30 12.14 -0.42 3.34
C LEU A 30 10.97 -0.01 2.44
N THR A 31 10.79 1.30 2.20
CA THR A 31 9.81 1.79 1.25
C THR A 31 10.15 1.33 -0.17
N GLY A 32 11.43 1.43 -0.57
CA GLY A 32 11.91 0.92 -1.86
C GLY A 32 11.74 -0.60 -2.00
N LEU A 33 12.11 -1.35 -0.96
CA LEU A 33 11.92 -2.82 -0.93
C LEU A 33 10.45 -3.21 -0.95
N GLY A 34 9.60 -2.47 -0.25
CA GLY A 34 8.13 -2.65 -0.27
C GLY A 34 7.55 -2.43 -1.66
N PHE A 35 8.00 -1.37 -2.35
CA PHE A 35 7.62 -1.12 -3.73
C PHE A 35 8.11 -2.25 -4.66
N LEU A 36 9.37 -2.67 -4.54
CA LEU A 36 9.92 -3.76 -5.33
C LEU A 36 9.15 -5.07 -5.12
N ALA A 37 8.83 -5.42 -3.87
CA ALA A 37 8.04 -6.60 -3.56
C ALA A 37 6.64 -6.53 -4.17
N ALA A 38 5.96 -5.38 -4.04
CA ALA A 38 4.66 -5.13 -4.68
C ALA A 38 4.75 -5.28 -6.20
N PHE A 39 5.77 -4.67 -6.83
CA PHE A 39 6.02 -4.77 -8.26
C PHE A 39 6.24 -6.22 -8.72
N LEU A 40 7.05 -7.01 -8.00
CA LEU A 40 7.31 -8.42 -8.33
C LEU A 40 6.03 -9.27 -8.21
N VAL A 41 5.19 -9.01 -7.22
CA VAL A 41 3.88 -9.67 -7.07
C VAL A 41 2.99 -9.33 -8.26
N ILE A 42 2.83 -8.04 -8.58
CA ILE A 42 2.02 -7.58 -9.71
C ILE A 42 2.52 -8.20 -11.01
N ASN A 43 3.85 -8.18 -11.27
CA ASN A 43 4.46 -8.80 -12.45
C ASN A 43 4.15 -10.28 -12.55
N SER A 44 4.35 -11.04 -11.45
CA SER A 44 4.11 -12.48 -11.44
C SER A 44 2.64 -12.84 -11.70
N ARG A 45 1.71 -11.97 -11.30
CA ARG A 45 0.26 -12.19 -11.47
C ARG A 45 -0.23 -11.71 -12.84
N ALA A 46 0.31 -10.63 -13.36
CA ALA A 46 0.05 -10.16 -14.71
C ALA A 46 0.52 -11.16 -15.80
N SER A 47 1.53 -11.98 -15.50
CA SER A 47 2.19 -12.87 -16.47
C SER A 47 1.64 -14.30 -16.52
N ARG A 48 0.65 -14.68 -15.69
CA ARG A 48 0.19 -16.07 -15.65
C ARG A 48 -0.74 -16.38 -16.83
N PRO A 49 -0.32 -17.24 -17.79
CA PRO A 49 -1.24 -17.75 -18.78
C PRO A 49 -2.28 -18.64 -18.09
N PHE A 50 -3.49 -18.61 -18.58
CA PHE A 50 -4.54 -19.57 -18.24
C PHE A 50 -4.03 -20.99 -18.55
N LYS A 51 -4.09 -21.91 -17.59
CA LYS A 51 -3.74 -23.32 -17.82
C LYS A 51 -4.71 -23.89 -18.84
N LYS A 52 -4.17 -24.26 -20.01
CA LYS A 52 -4.88 -24.72 -21.19
C LYS A 52 -5.26 -26.21 -21.03
N ASP A 53 -6.10 -26.54 -20.06
CA ASP A 53 -6.51 -27.93 -19.81
C ASP A 53 -7.94 -28.24 -20.32
N SER A 54 -8.42 -27.53 -21.36
CA SER A 54 -9.59 -28.00 -22.12
C SER A 54 -9.76 -27.21 -23.41
N GLU A 55 -9.40 -27.78 -24.51
CA GLU A 55 -9.64 -27.26 -25.87
C GLU A 55 -11.14 -27.20 -26.28
N GLN A 56 -12.07 -27.51 -25.36
CA GLN A 56 -13.48 -27.67 -25.69
C GLN A 56 -14.42 -26.56 -25.26
N ILE A 57 -13.95 -25.46 -24.64
CA ILE A 57 -14.83 -24.34 -24.25
C ILE A 57 -14.36 -23.03 -24.92
N ILE A 58 -14.37 -23.02 -26.25
CA ILE A 58 -13.94 -21.83 -27.05
C ILE A 58 -15.12 -20.91 -27.43
N SER A 59 -16.37 -21.21 -27.06
CA SER A 59 -17.52 -20.49 -27.60
C SER A 59 -18.32 -19.57 -26.69
N GLU A 60 -17.96 -19.41 -25.39
CA GLU A 60 -18.68 -18.47 -24.55
C GLU A 60 -17.77 -17.37 -24.03
N LYS A 61 -18.24 -16.11 -24.16
CA LYS A 61 -17.63 -14.82 -23.72
C LYS A 61 -16.77 -14.98 -22.45
N LYS A 62 -15.46 -15.24 -22.63
CA LYS A 62 -14.49 -15.25 -21.54
C LYS A 62 -14.18 -13.80 -21.15
N GLU A 63 -14.67 -13.34 -20.00
CA GLU A 63 -14.02 -12.27 -19.26
C GLU A 63 -12.66 -12.81 -18.77
N SER A 64 -11.67 -12.85 -19.67
CA SER A 64 -10.36 -13.38 -19.32
C SER A 64 -9.52 -12.32 -18.64
N TRP A 65 -8.96 -12.66 -17.49
CA TRP A 65 -7.91 -11.92 -16.77
C TRP A 65 -6.61 -11.75 -17.60
N GLN A 66 -6.64 -12.02 -18.90
CA GLN A 66 -5.46 -12.00 -19.75
C GLN A 66 -5.05 -10.57 -20.07
N ILE A 67 -3.92 -10.17 -19.54
CA ILE A 67 -3.21 -8.96 -19.94
C ILE A 67 -2.24 -9.34 -21.06
N THR A 68 -2.30 -8.64 -22.19
CA THR A 68 -1.36 -8.83 -23.31
C THR A 68 0.06 -8.43 -22.90
N GLU A 69 1.09 -8.91 -23.59
CA GLU A 69 2.47 -8.50 -23.31
C GLU A 69 2.67 -6.98 -23.45
N ILE A 70 1.98 -6.34 -24.41
CA ILE A 70 1.98 -4.88 -24.58
C ILE A 70 1.38 -4.20 -23.35
N GLN A 71 0.23 -4.67 -22.88
CA GLN A 71 -0.42 -4.13 -21.68
C GLN A 71 0.43 -4.33 -20.42
N LYS A 72 1.13 -5.45 -20.32
CA LYS A 72 2.05 -5.74 -19.22
C LYS A 72 3.24 -4.80 -19.21
N GLN A 73 3.87 -4.56 -20.36
CA GLN A 73 4.97 -3.60 -20.47
C GLN A 73 4.50 -2.19 -20.08
N ASN A 74 3.37 -1.75 -20.62
CA ASN A 74 2.81 -0.44 -20.28
C ASN A 74 2.33 -0.34 -18.81
N LEU A 75 1.95 -1.45 -18.18
CA LEU A 75 1.67 -1.50 -16.74
C LEU A 75 2.93 -1.19 -15.93
N PHE A 76 4.08 -1.74 -16.33
CA PHE A 76 5.34 -1.47 -15.63
C PHE A 76 5.77 -0.03 -15.77
N ASP A 77 5.68 0.52 -16.98
CA ASP A 77 5.98 1.93 -17.21
C ASP A 77 5.06 2.83 -16.36
N LEU A 78 3.76 2.51 -16.31
CA LEU A 78 2.78 3.21 -15.51
C LEU A 78 3.16 3.17 -14.01
N LEU A 79 3.42 1.98 -13.46
CA LEU A 79 3.78 1.82 -12.04
C LEU A 79 5.07 2.55 -11.71
N PHE A 80 6.06 2.49 -12.58
CA PHE A 80 7.34 3.20 -12.40
C PHE A 80 7.16 4.72 -12.42
N ILE A 81 6.41 5.24 -13.39
CA ILE A 81 6.11 6.68 -13.48
C ILE A 81 5.30 7.14 -12.26
N CYS A 82 4.32 6.34 -11.79
CA CYS A 82 3.56 6.64 -10.58
C CYS A 82 4.45 6.63 -9.33
N PHE A 83 5.45 5.74 -9.25
CA PHE A 83 6.40 5.70 -8.14
C PHE A 83 7.27 6.96 -8.10
N ILE A 84 7.85 7.35 -9.23
CA ILE A 84 8.65 8.59 -9.32
C ILE A 84 7.79 9.81 -9.01
N GLY A 85 6.59 9.89 -9.61
CA GLY A 85 5.65 10.98 -9.33
C GLY A 85 5.20 11.01 -7.87
N GLY A 86 5.07 9.85 -7.25
CA GLY A 86 4.79 9.73 -5.81
C GLY A 86 5.93 10.31 -4.95
N ILE A 87 7.19 9.99 -5.26
CA ILE A 87 8.35 10.55 -4.54
C ILE A 87 8.38 12.08 -4.69
N ILE A 88 8.23 12.58 -5.91
CA ILE A 88 8.20 14.03 -6.20
C ILE A 88 7.04 14.70 -5.46
N GLY A 89 5.84 14.13 -5.56
CA GLY A 89 4.65 14.67 -4.90
C GLY A 89 4.76 14.66 -3.38
N ALA A 90 5.33 13.60 -2.78
CA ALA A 90 5.57 13.49 -1.35
C ALA A 90 6.48 14.63 -0.85
N ARG A 91 7.54 14.94 -1.61
CA ARG A 91 8.45 16.03 -1.26
C ARG A 91 7.82 17.40 -1.46
N LEU A 92 7.20 17.64 -2.61
CA LEU A 92 6.55 18.91 -2.91
C LEU A 92 5.48 19.26 -1.89
N TRP A 93 4.65 18.31 -1.50
CA TRP A 93 3.61 18.50 -0.49
C TRP A 93 4.20 18.88 0.87
N TYR A 94 5.26 18.20 1.30
CA TYR A 94 5.96 18.52 2.54
C TYR A 94 6.57 19.93 2.50
N VAL A 95 7.22 20.29 1.40
CA VAL A 95 7.80 21.62 1.19
C VAL A 95 6.72 22.71 1.26
N ILE A 96 5.57 22.49 0.62
CA ILE A 96 4.44 23.43 0.65
C ILE A 96 3.93 23.64 2.08
N LEU A 97 3.71 22.54 2.83
CA LEU A 97 3.23 22.63 4.21
C LEU A 97 4.25 23.26 5.17
N SER A 98 5.54 23.14 4.87
CA SER A 98 6.65 23.69 5.67
C SER A 98 7.29 24.91 5.00
N TRP A 99 6.53 25.68 4.20
CA TRP A 99 7.07 26.76 3.38
C TRP A 99 7.83 27.81 4.17
N ASN A 100 7.38 28.15 5.39
CA ASN A 100 8.06 29.11 6.27
C ASN A 100 9.54 28.74 6.53
N TYR A 101 9.83 27.44 6.62
CA TYR A 101 11.20 26.94 6.76
C TYR A 101 11.96 26.98 5.43
N PHE A 102 11.37 26.44 4.36
CA PHE A 102 12.02 26.29 3.06
C PHE A 102 12.21 27.61 2.30
N ALA A 103 11.42 28.63 2.60
CA ALA A 103 11.64 29.98 2.06
C ALA A 103 13.03 30.56 2.42
N HIS A 104 13.57 30.17 3.59
CA HIS A 104 14.88 30.58 4.05
C HIS A 104 15.99 29.54 3.77
N ASN A 105 15.61 28.30 3.45
CA ASN A 105 16.51 27.15 3.25
C ASN A 105 16.25 26.46 1.90
N THR A 106 16.22 27.22 0.82
CA THR A 106 15.85 26.74 -0.53
C THR A 106 16.75 25.59 -1.03
N ASN A 107 18.02 25.57 -0.62
CA ASN A 107 18.96 24.51 -0.98
C ASN A 107 18.57 23.12 -0.45
N GLU A 108 17.70 23.06 0.57
CA GLU A 108 17.25 21.82 1.18
C GLU A 108 16.00 21.25 0.52
N ILE A 109 15.34 22.01 -0.37
CA ILE A 109 14.10 21.57 -1.05
C ILE A 109 14.30 20.22 -1.76
N LEU A 110 15.45 20.02 -2.40
CA LEU A 110 15.76 18.79 -3.15
C LEU A 110 16.40 17.68 -2.31
N GLN A 111 16.68 17.92 -1.04
CA GLN A 111 17.39 16.96 -0.15
C GLN A 111 16.41 15.92 0.42
N ILE A 112 15.90 15.04 -0.44
CA ILE A 112 14.94 13.98 -0.06
C ILE A 112 15.55 12.97 0.93
N TRP A 113 16.86 12.82 0.97
CA TRP A 113 17.59 11.91 1.87
C TRP A 113 17.58 12.36 3.33
N GLN A 114 17.31 13.60 3.62
CA GLN A 114 17.16 14.11 4.99
C GLN A 114 15.81 13.74 5.63
N GLY A 115 14.88 13.17 4.84
CA GLY A 115 13.51 12.92 5.26
C GLY A 115 12.57 14.06 4.86
N GLY A 116 11.43 14.18 5.54
CA GLY A 116 10.42 15.19 5.20
C GLY A 116 9.68 14.83 3.91
N GLN A 117 8.94 13.75 3.96
CA GLN A 117 8.06 13.29 2.87
C GLN A 117 6.65 13.11 3.41
N SER A 118 5.66 13.60 2.68
CA SER A 118 4.24 13.48 3.03
C SER A 118 3.59 12.35 2.26
N ILE A 119 2.92 11.44 2.97
CA ILE A 119 2.19 10.34 2.34
C ILE A 119 1.03 10.85 1.47
N GLN A 120 0.36 11.94 1.88
CA GLN A 120 -0.71 12.58 1.11
C GLN A 120 -0.18 13.09 -0.23
N GLY A 121 0.98 13.75 -0.21
CA GLY A 121 1.67 14.20 -1.41
C GLY A 121 2.10 13.04 -2.30
N GLY A 122 2.53 11.93 -1.71
CA GLY A 122 2.88 10.71 -2.45
C GLY A 122 1.69 10.11 -3.20
N ILE A 123 0.55 9.99 -2.53
CA ILE A 123 -0.69 9.49 -3.16
C ILE A 123 -1.15 10.44 -4.27
N PHE A 124 -1.15 11.75 -4.00
CA PHE A 124 -1.55 12.76 -4.99
C PHE A 124 -0.63 12.79 -6.20
N GLY A 125 0.69 12.76 -5.99
CA GLY A 125 1.69 12.74 -7.07
C GLY A 125 1.59 11.47 -7.93
N GLY A 126 1.42 10.31 -7.31
CA GLY A 126 1.18 9.05 -8.01
C GLY A 126 -0.11 9.09 -8.84
N PHE A 127 -1.20 9.61 -8.29
CA PHE A 127 -2.47 9.76 -8.99
C PHE A 127 -2.37 10.73 -10.18
N VAL A 128 -1.76 11.89 -10.01
CA VAL A 128 -1.51 12.86 -11.10
C VAL A 128 -0.69 12.21 -12.21
N SER A 129 0.36 11.45 -11.85
CA SER A 129 1.18 10.73 -12.81
C SER A 129 0.38 9.70 -13.60
N ALA A 130 -0.51 8.95 -12.94
CA ALA A 130 -1.41 8.02 -13.60
C ALA A 130 -2.34 8.73 -14.60
N LEU A 131 -2.91 9.87 -14.22
CA LEU A 131 -3.73 10.68 -15.12
C LEU A 131 -2.94 11.18 -16.34
N LEU A 132 -1.71 11.64 -16.14
CA LEU A 132 -0.85 12.10 -17.25
C LEU A 132 -0.55 10.98 -18.24
N VAL A 133 -0.20 9.77 -17.75
CA VAL A 133 0.01 8.60 -18.60
C VAL A 133 -1.28 8.23 -19.36
N TYR A 134 -2.42 8.24 -18.67
CA TYR A 134 -3.72 7.98 -19.31
C TYR A 134 -4.02 8.98 -20.43
N GLN A 135 -3.86 10.30 -20.18
CA GLN A 135 -4.08 11.35 -21.16
C GLN A 135 -3.13 11.21 -22.37
N PHE A 136 -1.86 10.91 -22.10
CA PHE A 136 -0.86 10.70 -23.14
C PHE A 136 -1.20 9.50 -24.02
N LYS A 137 -1.58 8.35 -23.44
CA LYS A 137 -2.01 7.17 -24.21
C LYS A 137 -3.30 7.43 -25.01
N LYS A 138 -4.23 8.19 -24.41
CA LYS A 138 -5.47 8.60 -25.08
C LYS A 138 -5.19 9.48 -26.31
N SER A 139 -4.29 10.46 -26.21
CA SER A 139 -3.93 11.35 -27.33
C SER A 139 -3.28 10.61 -28.50
N GLN A 140 -2.63 9.48 -28.23
CA GLN A 140 -2.03 8.60 -29.25
C GLN A 140 -2.97 7.51 -29.78
N ASN A 141 -4.22 7.46 -29.36
CA ASN A 141 -5.17 6.38 -29.65
C ASN A 141 -4.67 4.97 -29.21
N LYS A 142 -3.82 4.91 -28.16
CA LYS A 142 -3.20 3.70 -27.62
C LYS A 142 -3.74 3.32 -26.25
N LEU A 143 -4.97 3.69 -25.95
CA LEU A 143 -5.58 3.41 -24.64
C LEU A 143 -5.78 1.91 -24.42
N SER A 144 -6.00 1.14 -25.49
CA SER A 144 -6.08 -0.33 -25.47
C SER A 144 -4.78 -1.01 -25.01
N ASP A 145 -3.65 -0.29 -25.08
CA ASP A 145 -2.35 -0.79 -24.64
C ASP A 145 -2.21 -0.78 -23.11
N LEU A 146 -3.12 -0.13 -22.39
CA LEU A 146 -3.21 -0.20 -20.92
C LEU A 146 -4.15 -1.33 -20.51
N PRO A 147 -3.87 -2.00 -19.37
CA PRO A 147 -4.82 -2.95 -18.80
C PRO A 147 -6.17 -2.29 -18.53
N PRO A 148 -7.28 -3.03 -18.68
CA PRO A 148 -8.58 -2.53 -18.23
C PRO A 148 -8.53 -2.09 -16.77
N PHE A 149 -9.24 -1.02 -16.44
CA PHE A 149 -9.18 -0.42 -15.09
C PHE A 149 -9.47 -1.43 -13.98
N LYS A 150 -10.43 -2.33 -14.17
CA LYS A 150 -10.76 -3.40 -13.20
C LYS A 150 -9.57 -4.32 -12.93
N ASN A 151 -8.86 -4.73 -13.98
CA ASN A 151 -7.66 -5.58 -13.87
C ASN A 151 -6.52 -4.84 -13.18
N LEU A 152 -6.31 -3.58 -13.55
CA LEU A 152 -5.30 -2.72 -12.95
C LEU A 152 -5.55 -2.53 -11.45
N ALA A 153 -6.78 -2.22 -11.06
CA ALA A 153 -7.16 -2.03 -9.66
C ALA A 153 -6.92 -3.31 -8.83
N ASP A 154 -7.31 -4.48 -9.36
CA ASP A 154 -7.12 -5.77 -8.69
C ASP A 154 -5.63 -6.15 -8.56
N LEU A 155 -4.82 -5.87 -9.57
CA LEU A 155 -3.36 -6.08 -9.48
C LEU A 155 -2.72 -5.17 -8.44
N ILE A 156 -3.12 -3.91 -8.38
CA ILE A 156 -2.68 -2.97 -7.35
C ILE A 156 -3.08 -3.47 -5.96
N ALA A 157 -4.31 -3.97 -5.79
CA ALA A 157 -4.79 -4.54 -4.53
C ALA A 157 -3.95 -5.72 -4.03
N LEU A 158 -3.31 -6.48 -4.92
CA LEU A 158 -2.36 -7.54 -4.52
C LEU A 158 -1.00 -7.00 -4.08
N GLY A 159 -0.54 -5.91 -4.70
CA GLY A 159 0.75 -5.32 -4.37
C GLY A 159 0.74 -4.49 -3.08
N LEU A 160 -0.36 -3.77 -2.81
CA LEU A 160 -0.44 -2.83 -1.68
C LEU A 160 -0.16 -3.49 -0.32
N PRO A 161 -0.79 -4.63 0.06
CA PRO A 161 -0.61 -5.20 1.39
C PRO A 161 0.84 -5.64 1.66
N ILE A 162 1.53 -6.24 0.68
CA ILE A 162 2.93 -6.64 0.86
C ILE A 162 3.86 -5.43 0.99
N GLY A 163 3.62 -4.40 0.18
CA GLY A 163 4.35 -3.14 0.29
C GLY A 163 4.15 -2.47 1.65
N GLN A 164 2.91 -2.45 2.15
CA GLN A 164 2.57 -1.92 3.47
C GLN A 164 3.21 -2.74 4.59
N ALA A 165 3.14 -4.08 4.53
CA ALA A 165 3.72 -4.96 5.53
C ALA A 165 5.22 -4.69 5.71
N ILE A 166 5.96 -4.51 4.61
CA ILE A 166 7.39 -4.18 4.64
C ILE A 166 7.60 -2.74 5.11
N GLY A 167 6.82 -1.79 4.59
CA GLY A 167 6.97 -0.37 4.91
C GLY A 167 6.75 -0.04 6.39
N ARG A 168 5.90 -0.81 7.11
CA ARG A 168 5.64 -0.62 8.54
C ARG A 168 6.88 -0.82 9.43
N TRP A 169 7.85 -1.60 8.99
CA TRP A 169 9.12 -1.71 9.69
C TRP A 169 9.91 -0.39 9.70
N GLY A 170 9.68 0.50 8.74
CA GLY A 170 10.24 1.85 8.76
C GLY A 170 9.80 2.64 10.00
N ASN A 171 8.56 2.51 10.44
CA ASN A 171 8.08 3.14 11.67
C ASN A 171 8.81 2.61 12.92
N PHE A 172 9.15 1.31 12.95
CA PHE A 172 9.96 0.74 14.01
C PHE A 172 11.35 1.41 14.13
N PHE A 173 12.04 1.54 13.01
CA PHE A 173 13.37 2.16 12.99
C PHE A 173 13.34 3.65 13.32
N ASN A 174 12.25 4.34 12.98
CA ASN A 174 12.06 5.76 13.30
C ASN A 174 11.52 5.99 14.73
N ASN A 175 11.19 4.95 15.49
CA ASN A 175 10.52 5.07 16.80
C ASN A 175 9.23 5.91 16.73
N GLU A 176 8.44 5.71 15.67
CA GLU A 176 7.19 6.47 15.43
C GLU A 176 5.97 5.56 15.33
N ALA A 177 4.77 6.13 15.40
CA ALA A 177 3.49 5.45 15.22
C ALA A 177 3.25 4.26 16.18
N PHE A 178 3.89 4.24 17.35
CA PHE A 178 3.68 3.24 18.39
C PHE A 178 2.35 3.46 19.14
N GLY A 179 1.92 2.43 19.88
CA GLY A 179 0.66 2.46 20.61
C GLY A 179 0.82 2.85 22.07
N LYS A 180 -0.25 2.67 22.87
CA LYS A 180 -0.31 2.93 24.31
C LYS A 180 0.76 2.11 25.08
N PRO A 181 1.11 2.54 26.31
CA PRO A 181 1.99 1.76 27.17
C PRO A 181 1.46 0.34 27.39
N THR A 182 2.39 -0.65 27.44
CA THR A 182 2.04 -2.05 27.65
C THR A 182 3.16 -2.82 28.36
N GLN A 183 2.81 -3.93 29.03
CA GLN A 183 3.76 -4.86 29.67
C GLN A 183 3.90 -6.16 28.90
N LEU A 184 3.40 -6.25 27.66
CA LEU A 184 3.49 -7.45 26.85
C LEU A 184 4.95 -7.82 26.56
N PRO A 185 5.30 -9.13 26.48
CA PRO A 185 6.69 -9.55 26.26
C PRO A 185 7.28 -9.09 24.93
N TRP A 186 6.44 -8.80 23.94
CA TRP A 186 6.83 -8.26 22.62
C TRP A 186 6.69 -6.75 22.50
N ALA A 187 6.53 -6.01 23.62
CA ALA A 187 6.48 -4.56 23.63
C ALA A 187 7.71 -3.94 22.98
N GLN A 188 7.53 -2.78 22.34
CA GLN A 188 8.61 -1.97 21.79
C GLN A 188 9.12 -1.00 22.86
N PHE A 189 10.43 -0.96 23.04
CA PHE A 189 11.09 0.10 23.80
C PHE A 189 11.11 1.38 22.96
N ILE A 190 10.69 2.49 23.55
CA ILE A 190 10.75 3.82 22.92
C ILE A 190 11.71 4.69 23.74
N PRO A 191 12.76 5.27 23.14
CA PRO A 191 13.65 6.21 23.80
C PRO A 191 12.89 7.44 24.33
N PRO A 192 13.36 8.07 25.43
CA PRO A 192 12.66 9.18 26.08
C PRO A 192 12.31 10.35 25.16
N GLU A 193 13.20 10.68 24.22
CA GLU A 193 13.07 11.78 23.25
C GLU A 193 11.91 11.59 22.25
N PHE A 194 11.43 10.36 22.06
CA PHE A 194 10.30 10.05 21.17
C PHE A 194 8.97 9.87 21.92
N ARG A 195 8.99 9.92 23.26
CA ARG A 195 7.79 9.71 24.07
C ARG A 195 6.97 10.98 24.18
N PRO A 196 5.63 10.92 24.04
CA PRO A 196 4.77 12.02 24.39
C PRO A 196 4.90 12.37 25.88
N GLU A 197 4.83 13.65 26.22
CA GLU A 197 5.00 14.16 27.62
C GLU A 197 4.17 13.39 28.64
N LYS A 198 2.93 13.06 28.31
CA LYS A 198 2.03 12.27 29.17
C LYS A 198 2.56 10.89 29.54
N TYR A 199 3.49 10.33 28.77
CA TYR A 199 3.97 8.94 28.88
C TYR A 199 5.47 8.84 29.13
N LEU A 200 6.15 9.89 29.58
CA LEU A 200 7.59 9.90 29.89
C LEU A 200 8.00 8.83 30.90
N GLY A 201 7.12 8.51 31.86
CA GLY A 201 7.37 7.47 32.88
C GLY A 201 7.27 6.04 32.37
N TYR A 202 6.85 5.81 31.13
CA TYR A 202 6.72 4.48 30.54
C TYR A 202 7.86 4.21 29.54
N THR A 203 8.37 2.99 29.51
CA THR A 203 9.45 2.59 28.62
C THR A 203 8.99 1.69 27.47
N SER A 204 7.84 1.02 27.65
CA SER A 204 7.36 -0.08 26.82
C SER A 204 6.00 0.25 26.25
N PHE A 205 5.84 0.09 24.94
CA PHE A 205 4.67 0.49 24.17
C PHE A 205 4.20 -0.60 23.22
N HIS A 206 2.93 -0.61 22.82
CA HIS A 206 2.43 -1.52 21.81
C HIS A 206 3.15 -1.32 20.48
N PRO A 207 3.75 -2.36 19.88
CA PRO A 207 4.42 -2.28 18.58
C PRO A 207 3.38 -2.33 17.44
N THR A 208 2.70 -1.22 17.20
CA THR A 208 1.65 -1.15 16.18
C THR A 208 2.16 -1.48 14.79
N PHE A 209 3.44 -1.15 14.49
CA PHE A 209 4.09 -1.54 13.24
C PHE A 209 4.04 -3.06 13.00
N LEU A 210 4.29 -3.86 14.06
CA LEU A 210 4.29 -5.31 13.99
C LEU A 210 2.87 -5.85 13.75
N TYR A 211 1.89 -5.29 14.47
CA TYR A 211 0.48 -5.68 14.32
C TYR A 211 -0.02 -5.37 12.91
N GLU A 212 0.27 -4.18 12.39
CA GLU A 212 -0.07 -3.79 11.03
C GLU A 212 0.66 -4.65 9.99
N SER A 213 1.95 -4.94 10.19
CA SER A 213 2.73 -5.77 9.27
C SER A 213 2.16 -7.19 9.17
N ILE A 214 1.89 -7.85 10.31
CA ILE A 214 1.30 -9.20 10.34
C ILE A 214 -0.09 -9.18 9.71
N TYR A 215 -0.93 -8.21 10.07
CA TYR A 215 -2.27 -8.09 9.52
C TYR A 215 -2.25 -7.91 7.99
N MET A 216 -1.36 -7.04 7.47
CA MET A 216 -1.23 -6.85 6.02
C MET A 216 -0.70 -8.10 5.30
N LEU A 217 0.17 -8.89 5.92
CA LEU A 217 0.56 -10.20 5.36
C LEU A 217 -0.63 -11.16 5.28
N LEU A 218 -1.48 -11.21 6.31
CA LEU A 218 -2.70 -12.03 6.27
C LEU A 218 -3.65 -11.56 5.15
N VAL A 219 -3.85 -10.25 5.02
CA VAL A 219 -4.64 -9.66 3.92
C VAL A 219 -4.03 -10.01 2.56
N PHE A 220 -2.70 -9.94 2.43
CA PHE A 220 -2.00 -10.32 1.20
C PHE A 220 -2.31 -11.77 0.78
N PHE A 221 -2.11 -12.73 1.68
CA PHE A 221 -2.36 -14.15 1.37
C PHE A 221 -3.83 -14.42 1.09
N PHE A 222 -4.73 -13.75 1.78
CA PHE A 222 -6.16 -13.88 1.53
C PHE A 222 -6.53 -13.35 0.13
N LEU A 223 -6.10 -12.14 -0.24
CA LEU A 223 -6.35 -11.58 -1.58
C LEU A 223 -5.68 -12.41 -2.68
N LEU A 224 -4.51 -12.98 -2.41
CA LEU A 224 -3.82 -13.87 -3.32
C LEU A 224 -4.64 -15.13 -3.61
N SER A 225 -5.27 -15.69 -2.59
CA SER A 225 -6.16 -16.86 -2.72
C SER A 225 -7.42 -16.49 -3.51
N LEU A 226 -8.03 -15.33 -3.24
CA LEU A 226 -9.17 -14.83 -4.01
C LEU A 226 -8.81 -14.60 -5.49
N HIS A 227 -7.66 -14.03 -5.77
CA HIS A 227 -7.18 -13.84 -7.15
C HIS A 227 -7.02 -15.16 -7.89
N GLN A 228 -6.52 -16.20 -7.23
CA GLN A 228 -6.42 -17.53 -7.82
C GLN A 228 -7.81 -18.09 -8.17
N SER A 229 -8.79 -17.93 -7.28
CA SER A 229 -10.17 -18.38 -7.54
C SER A 229 -10.80 -17.68 -8.76
N ILE A 230 -10.54 -16.38 -8.95
CA ILE A 230 -10.97 -15.64 -10.16
C ILE A 230 -10.28 -16.21 -11.41
N THR A 231 -8.97 -16.44 -11.34
CA THR A 231 -8.15 -16.88 -12.48
C THR A 231 -8.50 -18.30 -12.95
N TYR A 232 -8.79 -19.20 -12.01
CA TYR A 232 -9.11 -20.60 -12.32
C TYR A 232 -10.60 -20.87 -12.57
N GLN A 233 -11.45 -19.83 -12.64
CA GLN A 233 -12.91 -19.93 -12.86
C GLN A 233 -13.69 -20.70 -11.78
N ASP A 234 -13.08 -21.08 -10.69
CA ASP A 234 -13.77 -21.67 -9.55
C ASP A 234 -14.30 -20.56 -8.63
N LYS A 235 -15.23 -19.77 -9.19
CA LYS A 235 -15.72 -18.48 -8.62
C LYS A 235 -16.36 -18.61 -7.23
N GLN A 236 -16.57 -19.83 -6.74
CA GLN A 236 -17.21 -20.10 -5.44
C GLN A 236 -16.30 -20.83 -4.45
N LYS A 237 -15.17 -21.38 -4.90
CA LYS A 237 -14.24 -22.11 -4.02
C LYS A 237 -12.99 -21.30 -3.78
N LEU A 238 -12.75 -21.00 -2.52
CA LEU A 238 -11.55 -20.35 -2.05
C LEU A 238 -10.61 -21.42 -1.49
N ASN A 239 -9.41 -21.51 -2.03
CA ASN A 239 -8.37 -22.38 -1.48
C ASN A 239 -7.39 -21.52 -0.66
N VAL A 240 -7.55 -21.53 0.67
CA VAL A 240 -6.65 -20.86 1.60
C VAL A 240 -5.86 -21.94 2.33
N LEU A 241 -4.55 -21.99 2.09
CA LEU A 241 -3.63 -22.94 2.75
C LEU A 241 -4.09 -24.41 2.70
N GLY A 242 -4.71 -24.82 1.58
CA GLY A 242 -5.22 -26.17 1.41
C GLY A 242 -6.67 -26.39 1.87
N LEU A 243 -7.29 -25.42 2.54
CA LEU A 243 -8.69 -25.45 2.92
C LEU A 243 -9.57 -24.91 1.78
N GLN A 244 -10.50 -25.74 1.30
CA GLN A 244 -11.50 -25.31 0.32
C GLN A 244 -12.72 -24.72 1.04
N LEU A 245 -12.89 -23.41 0.92
CA LEU A 245 -14.03 -22.70 1.48
C LEU A 245 -15.01 -22.34 0.36
N ASN A 246 -16.27 -22.62 0.53
CA ASN A 246 -17.31 -22.15 -0.37
C ASN A 246 -17.65 -20.71 -0.02
N LEU A 247 -17.51 -19.81 -0.98
CA LEU A 247 -17.87 -18.40 -0.78
C LEU A 247 -19.38 -18.22 -1.04
N PRO A 248 -20.07 -17.43 -0.20
CA PRO A 248 -21.50 -17.15 -0.38
C PRO A 248 -21.80 -16.21 -1.56
N PHE A 249 -20.75 -15.69 -2.22
CA PHE A 249 -20.85 -14.76 -3.34
C PHE A 249 -19.83 -15.10 -4.43
N LYS A 250 -20.14 -14.75 -5.67
CA LYS A 250 -19.22 -14.88 -6.81
C LYS A 250 -18.23 -13.74 -6.80
N ILE A 251 -16.94 -14.06 -6.88
CA ILE A 251 -15.88 -13.08 -7.03
C ILE A 251 -15.59 -12.88 -8.51
N SER A 252 -15.49 -11.62 -8.93
CA SER A 252 -15.23 -11.26 -10.32
C SER A 252 -14.07 -10.27 -10.43
N THR A 253 -13.64 -10.02 -11.65
CA THR A 253 -12.66 -8.99 -11.96
C THR A 253 -13.15 -7.62 -11.51
N GLY A 254 -12.32 -6.89 -10.78
CA GLY A 254 -12.65 -5.61 -10.15
C GLY A 254 -13.09 -5.71 -8.69
N SER A 255 -13.26 -6.94 -8.14
CA SER A 255 -13.70 -7.13 -6.75
C SER A 255 -12.57 -7.06 -5.74
N LEU A 256 -11.31 -7.35 -6.12
CA LEU A 256 -10.21 -7.42 -5.15
C LEU A 256 -9.87 -6.07 -4.54
N PHE A 257 -9.93 -5.00 -5.33
CA PHE A 257 -9.61 -3.68 -4.81
C PHE A 257 -10.58 -3.18 -3.73
N PRO A 258 -11.92 -3.22 -3.91
CA PRO A 258 -12.84 -2.88 -2.84
C PRO A 258 -12.75 -3.86 -1.64
N ILE A 259 -12.48 -5.15 -1.86
CA ILE A 259 -12.23 -6.10 -0.75
C ILE A 259 -10.98 -5.68 0.03
N TYR A 260 -9.88 -5.33 -0.65
CA TYR A 260 -8.69 -4.80 0.02
C TYR A 260 -9.01 -3.55 0.86
N LEU A 261 -9.76 -2.60 0.32
CA LEU A 261 -10.14 -1.38 1.05
C LEU A 261 -10.95 -1.69 2.31
N ILE A 262 -11.87 -2.66 2.24
CA ILE A 262 -12.64 -3.11 3.41
C ILE A 262 -11.71 -3.70 4.47
N LEU A 263 -10.86 -4.67 4.07
CA LEU A 263 -9.95 -5.33 4.99
C LEU A 263 -8.95 -4.34 5.62
N TYR A 264 -8.34 -3.48 4.81
CA TYR A 264 -7.46 -2.42 5.31
C TYR A 264 -8.17 -1.54 6.33
N SER A 265 -9.38 -1.09 6.01
CA SER A 265 -10.16 -0.20 6.88
C SER A 265 -10.58 -0.88 8.18
N ILE A 266 -10.91 -2.18 8.16
CA ILE A 266 -11.19 -2.96 9.38
C ILE A 266 -9.95 -2.98 10.28
N GLY A 267 -8.79 -3.37 9.76
CA GLY A 267 -7.55 -3.39 10.54
C GLY A 267 -7.18 -2.03 11.12
N ARG A 268 -7.27 -0.99 10.28
CA ARG A 268 -6.97 0.39 10.67
C ARG A 268 -7.95 0.93 11.73
N PHE A 269 -9.22 0.59 11.63
CA PHE A 269 -10.24 0.97 12.62
C PHE A 269 -9.92 0.42 14.00
N PHE A 270 -9.57 -0.87 14.10
CA PHE A 270 -9.24 -1.48 15.39
C PHE A 270 -7.89 -1.01 15.95
N LEU A 271 -6.88 -0.81 15.10
CA LEU A 271 -5.59 -0.29 15.53
C LEU A 271 -5.67 1.12 16.11
N GLU A 272 -6.61 1.93 15.65
CA GLU A 272 -6.78 3.30 16.14
C GLU A 272 -7.10 3.36 17.64
N PHE A 273 -7.74 2.35 18.24
CA PHE A 273 -7.97 2.29 19.68
C PHE A 273 -6.69 2.21 20.51
N ILE A 274 -5.61 1.75 19.91
CA ILE A 274 -4.32 1.53 20.58
C ILE A 274 -3.36 2.71 20.32
N ARG A 275 -3.48 3.40 19.22
CA ARG A 275 -2.56 4.48 18.78
C ARG A 275 -2.63 5.69 19.71
N LEU A 276 -1.49 6.41 19.79
CA LEU A 276 -1.34 7.64 20.60
C LEU A 276 -1.43 8.92 19.77
N ASP A 277 -1.18 8.82 18.47
CA ASP A 277 -1.06 9.93 17.53
C ASP A 277 -2.34 10.15 16.68
N SER A 278 -3.50 9.84 17.24
CA SER A 278 -4.79 9.96 16.58
C SER A 278 -5.21 11.41 16.41
N LEU A 279 -5.50 11.83 15.19
CA LEU A 279 -6.17 13.09 14.89
C LEU A 279 -7.66 12.95 15.22
N LEU A 280 -8.22 13.93 15.94
CA LEU A 280 -9.63 13.93 16.34
C LEU A 280 -10.46 14.88 15.46
N ILE A 281 -11.66 14.43 15.07
CA ILE A 281 -12.73 15.26 14.53
C ILE A 281 -13.85 15.25 15.57
N GLY A 282 -13.98 16.33 16.33
CA GLY A 282 -14.80 16.35 17.53
C GLY A 282 -14.29 15.33 18.57
N SER A 283 -15.14 14.40 18.99
CA SER A 283 -14.79 13.36 19.97
C SER A 283 -14.31 12.05 19.34
N PHE A 284 -14.27 11.95 18.00
CA PHE A 284 -13.97 10.70 17.30
C PHE A 284 -12.63 10.77 16.55
N PRO A 285 -11.83 9.68 16.53
CA PRO A 285 -10.64 9.61 15.68
C PRO A 285 -11.00 9.73 14.20
N ALA A 286 -10.38 10.68 13.52
CA ALA A 286 -10.60 10.93 12.08
C ALA A 286 -10.42 9.67 11.24
N ALA A 287 -9.40 8.86 11.56
CA ALA A 287 -9.12 7.61 10.87
C ALA A 287 -10.29 6.62 10.97
N GLN A 288 -11.00 6.53 12.11
CA GLN A 288 -12.14 5.63 12.26
C GLN A 288 -13.32 6.07 11.38
N ILE A 289 -13.60 7.37 11.32
CA ILE A 289 -14.66 7.93 10.46
C ILE A 289 -14.36 7.60 8.99
N ILE A 290 -13.13 7.87 8.55
CA ILE A 290 -12.67 7.57 7.18
C ILE A 290 -12.80 6.07 6.88
N CYS A 291 -12.41 5.20 7.82
CA CYS A 291 -12.54 3.76 7.67
C CYS A 291 -13.99 3.32 7.43
N LEU A 292 -14.95 3.84 8.22
CA LEU A 292 -16.38 3.52 8.06
C LEU A 292 -16.91 3.99 6.70
N ILE A 293 -16.57 5.20 6.28
CA ILE A 293 -16.94 5.73 4.94
C ILE A 293 -16.35 4.84 3.84
N THR A 294 -15.08 4.48 3.95
CA THR A 294 -14.38 3.62 2.97
C THR A 294 -15.03 2.24 2.88
N ILE A 295 -15.41 1.63 4.01
CA ILE A 295 -16.11 0.35 4.05
C ILE A 295 -17.46 0.46 3.32
N ALA A 296 -18.28 1.45 3.69
CA ALA A 296 -19.59 1.65 3.08
C ALA A 296 -19.51 1.87 1.56
N PHE A 297 -18.57 2.71 1.12
CA PHE A 297 -18.32 2.96 -0.31
C PHE A 297 -17.86 1.69 -1.04
N SER A 298 -16.95 0.91 -0.45
CA SER A 298 -16.42 -0.32 -1.04
C SER A 298 -17.48 -1.42 -1.14
N ILE A 299 -18.38 -1.53 -0.15
CA ILE A 299 -19.55 -2.42 -0.21
C ILE A 299 -20.46 -2.00 -1.37
N GLY A 300 -20.74 -0.71 -1.54
CA GLY A 300 -21.51 -0.18 -2.67
C GLY A 300 -20.91 -0.57 -4.03
N ILE A 301 -19.57 -0.47 -4.18
CA ILE A 301 -18.87 -0.91 -5.38
C ILE A 301 -19.06 -2.42 -5.62
N LEU A 302 -18.92 -3.26 -4.58
CA LEU A 302 -19.09 -4.72 -4.71
C LEU A 302 -20.52 -5.09 -5.14
N VAL A 303 -21.52 -4.45 -4.54
CA VAL A 303 -22.94 -4.64 -4.93
C VAL A 303 -23.15 -4.24 -6.39
N PHE A 304 -22.60 -3.11 -6.81
CA PHE A 304 -22.69 -2.66 -8.21
C PHE A 304 -22.02 -3.65 -9.18
N ILE A 305 -20.82 -4.14 -8.86
CA ILE A 305 -20.12 -5.12 -9.70
C ILE A 305 -20.96 -6.40 -9.83
N ASN A 306 -21.52 -6.91 -8.73
CA ASN A 306 -22.33 -8.12 -8.74
C ASN A 306 -23.64 -7.94 -9.53
N SER A 307 -24.33 -6.80 -9.38
CA SER A 307 -25.57 -6.52 -10.12
C SER A 307 -25.37 -6.45 -11.64
N GLN A 308 -24.20 -5.99 -12.10
CA GLN A 308 -23.86 -6.00 -13.54
C GLN A 308 -23.63 -7.41 -14.09
N GLN A 309 -23.19 -8.36 -13.26
CA GLN A 309 -22.98 -9.76 -13.68
C GLN A 309 -24.27 -10.56 -13.79
N GLU A 310 -25.27 -10.23 -12.99
CA GLU A 310 -26.59 -10.88 -13.07
C GLU A 310 -27.41 -10.44 -14.29
N ARG A 311 -27.06 -9.26 -14.86
CA ARG A 311 -27.73 -8.68 -16.05
C ARG A 311 -27.13 -9.14 -17.38
N ASN A 312 -25.89 -9.66 -17.36
CA ASN A 312 -25.15 -10.17 -18.54
C ASN A 312 -25.12 -11.71 -18.55
#